data_f0883619bd417267cffee45f0ae2d7dd
#
_entry.id   f0883619bd417267cffee45f0ae2d7dd
#
_cell.length_a   1.000
_cell.length_b   1.000
_cell.length_c   1.000
_cell.angle_alpha   90.00
_cell.angle_beta   90.00
_cell.angle_gamma   90.00
#
_symmetry.space_group_name_H-M   'P 1'
#
loop_
_entity.id
_entity.type
_entity.pdbx_description
1 polymer ?
#
loop_
_entity_poly.entity_id
_entity_poly.type
_entity_poly.pdbx_seq_one_letter_code
_entity_poly.pdbx_strand_id
1 'polypeptide(L)'
;MLILNVLMTIRLIMFLIDTNIISELRKGQKADAGVVEFFANAVKNDTPLYISVITLGELRRGVELIINRGDIAQGKLLADWLYSVQTEYQNNVLPIDAEIALLWGKMRGSNPQNSIDKLIAATALMFELTVVTRNIKDFENTGVNLLNPFSIARE
;
A
#
# COMPACT_ATOMS: atom_id res chain seq x y z
N MET A 1 -31.49 3.57 22.79
CA MET A 1 -31.63 3.24 21.36
C MET A 1 -30.90 4.23 20.43
N LEU A 2 -30.93 5.52 20.66
CA LEU A 2 -30.19 6.53 19.88
C LEU A 2 -28.65 6.46 20.05
N ILE A 3 -28.16 6.11 21.22
CA ILE A 3 -26.71 6.02 21.51
C ILE A 3 -26.06 4.80 20.83
N LEU A 4 -26.78 3.67 20.71
CA LEU A 4 -26.28 2.51 19.99
C LEU A 4 -26.16 2.74 18.47
N ASN A 5 -27.07 3.55 17.89
CA ASN A 5 -27.03 3.86 16.47
C ASN A 5 -25.90 4.83 16.10
N VAL A 6 -25.47 5.69 17.02
CA VAL A 6 -24.33 6.61 16.79
C VAL A 6 -23.00 5.85 16.90
N LEU A 7 -22.90 4.83 17.76
CA LEU A 7 -21.69 4.02 17.90
C LEU A 7 -21.46 3.05 16.70
N MET A 8 -22.50 2.70 15.97
CA MET A 8 -22.38 1.85 14.76
C MET A 8 -21.88 2.59 13.51
N THR A 9 -21.72 3.92 13.57
CA THR A 9 -21.37 4.72 12.38
C THR A 9 -19.90 5.19 12.36
N ILE A 10 -19.11 4.93 13.41
CA ILE A 10 -17.68 5.21 13.38
C ILE A 10 -16.98 4.01 12.74
N ARG A 11 -17.02 3.92 11.40
CA ARG A 11 -16.11 3.05 10.66
C ARG A 11 -14.69 3.57 10.86
N LEU A 12 -13.88 2.79 11.55
CA LEU A 12 -12.45 3.07 11.64
C LEU A 12 -11.86 3.00 10.22
N ILE A 13 -11.35 4.12 9.71
CA ILE A 13 -10.65 4.14 8.43
C ILE A 13 -9.32 3.41 8.64
N MET A 14 -9.11 2.32 7.90
CA MET A 14 -7.86 1.57 7.86
C MET A 14 -7.28 1.65 6.45
N PHE A 15 -5.96 1.56 6.34
CA PHE A 15 -5.26 1.80 5.10
C PHE A 15 -4.48 0.58 4.62
N LEU A 16 -4.53 0.36 3.31
CA LEU A 16 -3.65 -0.54 2.58
C LEU A 16 -2.62 0.30 1.82
N ILE A 17 -1.36 0.15 2.17
CA ILE A 17 -0.28 0.99 1.66
C ILE A 17 0.30 0.37 0.40
N ASP A 18 0.27 1.12 -0.71
CA ASP A 18 0.85 0.69 -1.97
C ASP A 18 2.38 0.80 -1.95
N THR A 19 3.02 0.03 -2.80
CA THR A 19 4.48 -0.10 -2.90
C THR A 19 5.17 1.25 -3.07
N ASN A 20 4.63 2.16 -3.89
CA ASN A 20 5.24 3.47 -4.15
C ASN A 20 5.29 4.36 -2.90
N ILE A 21 4.35 4.22 -1.98
CA ILE A 21 4.31 4.99 -0.73
C ILE A 21 5.40 4.49 0.23
N ILE A 22 5.54 3.17 0.38
CA ILE A 22 6.60 2.58 1.22
C ILE A 22 7.97 2.92 0.66
N SER A 23 8.14 2.83 -0.66
CA SER A 23 9.40 3.16 -1.33
C SER A 23 9.77 4.64 -1.17
N GLU A 24 8.80 5.54 -1.07
CA GLU A 24 9.06 6.96 -0.81
C GLU A 24 9.72 7.18 0.56
N LEU A 25 9.28 6.49 1.60
CA LEU A 25 9.88 6.61 2.94
C LEU A 25 11.36 6.24 2.99
N ARG A 26 11.81 5.36 2.11
CA ARG A 26 13.22 4.97 2.01
C ARG A 26 14.14 6.17 1.76
N LYS A 27 13.63 7.23 1.15
CA LYS A 27 14.41 8.45 0.83
C LYS A 27 14.80 9.25 2.09
N GLY A 28 14.30 8.89 3.27
CA GLY A 28 14.60 9.56 4.53
C GLY A 28 14.21 11.05 4.50
N GLN A 29 15.18 11.94 4.73
CA GLN A 29 14.92 13.39 4.73
C GLN A 29 14.50 13.96 3.37
N LYS A 30 14.75 13.22 2.28
CA LYS A 30 14.34 13.61 0.92
C LYS A 30 12.95 13.08 0.55
N ALA A 31 12.29 12.34 1.45
CA ALA A 31 10.94 11.86 1.22
C ALA A 31 9.95 13.02 1.12
N ASP A 32 8.88 12.81 0.34
CA ASP A 32 7.82 13.80 0.19
C ASP A 32 7.19 14.15 1.55
N ALA A 33 7.03 15.45 1.82
CA ALA A 33 6.54 15.94 3.10
C ALA A 33 5.12 15.45 3.42
N GLY A 34 4.25 15.33 2.42
CA GLY A 34 2.88 14.84 2.60
C GLY A 34 2.87 13.35 2.97
N VAL A 35 3.75 12.55 2.39
CA VAL A 35 3.91 11.13 2.75
C VAL A 35 4.42 11.00 4.18
N VAL A 36 5.43 11.76 4.57
CA VAL A 36 5.95 11.76 5.94
C VAL A 36 4.86 12.16 6.95
N GLU A 37 4.09 13.19 6.64
CA GLU A 37 2.96 13.64 7.47
C GLU A 37 1.88 12.56 7.62
N PHE A 38 1.54 11.88 6.53
CA PHE A 38 0.58 10.77 6.57
C PHE A 38 1.00 9.69 7.59
N PHE A 39 2.24 9.23 7.54
CA PHE A 39 2.74 8.22 8.47
C PHE A 39 2.83 8.74 9.91
N ALA A 40 3.26 9.99 10.11
CA ALA A 40 3.30 10.61 11.43
C ALA A 40 1.90 10.68 12.05
N ASN A 41 0.90 11.05 11.28
CA ASN A 41 -0.50 11.09 11.74
C ASN A 41 -1.04 9.69 12.04
N ALA A 42 -0.69 8.69 11.25
CA ALA A 42 -1.08 7.31 11.50
C ALA A 42 -0.52 6.80 12.84
N VAL A 43 0.75 7.08 13.14
CA VAL A 43 1.36 6.76 14.43
C VAL A 43 0.67 7.50 15.57
N LYS A 44 0.47 8.80 15.43
CA LYS A 44 -0.16 9.64 16.44
C LYS A 44 -1.58 9.20 16.80
N ASN A 45 -2.34 8.74 15.80
CA ASN A 45 -3.74 8.34 15.95
C ASN A 45 -3.90 6.83 16.15
N ASP A 46 -2.81 6.08 16.25
CA ASP A 46 -2.80 4.63 16.35
C ASP A 46 -3.63 3.96 15.23
N THR A 47 -3.52 4.50 14.02
CA THR A 47 -4.27 4.02 12.84
C THR A 47 -3.58 2.79 12.27
N PRO A 48 -4.29 1.66 12.11
CA PRO A 48 -3.70 0.46 11.52
C PRO A 48 -3.31 0.67 10.05
N LEU A 49 -2.09 0.30 9.70
CA LEU A 49 -1.57 0.29 8.34
C LEU A 49 -1.27 -1.15 7.93
N TYR A 50 -1.76 -1.54 6.75
CA TYR A 50 -1.58 -2.87 6.18
C TYR A 50 -0.84 -2.80 4.86
N ILE A 51 -0.16 -3.87 4.51
CA ILE A 51 0.41 -4.09 3.18
C ILE A 51 -0.06 -5.42 2.62
N SER A 52 -0.12 -5.52 1.30
CA SER A 52 -0.37 -6.79 0.63
C SER A 52 0.91 -7.62 0.58
N VAL A 53 0.77 -8.94 0.63
CA VAL A 53 1.88 -9.87 0.39
C VAL A 53 2.54 -9.62 -0.98
N ILE A 54 1.78 -9.15 -1.98
CA ILE A 54 2.33 -8.80 -3.30
C ILE A 54 3.24 -7.57 -3.23
N THR A 55 3.00 -6.66 -2.31
CA THR A 55 3.86 -5.49 -2.09
C THR A 55 5.27 -5.94 -1.65
N LEU A 56 5.38 -6.94 -0.80
CA LEU A 56 6.69 -7.52 -0.45
C LEU A 56 7.40 -8.09 -1.68
N GLY A 57 6.67 -8.76 -2.57
CA GLY A 57 7.19 -9.26 -3.83
C GLY A 57 7.70 -8.14 -4.74
N GLU A 58 6.97 -7.05 -4.86
CA GLU A 58 7.37 -5.88 -5.65
C GLU A 58 8.62 -5.20 -5.08
N LEU A 59 8.70 -5.06 -3.77
CA LEU A 59 9.89 -4.52 -3.10
C LEU A 59 11.11 -5.42 -3.29
N ARG A 60 10.93 -6.74 -3.19
CA ARG A 60 12.01 -7.71 -3.47
C ARG A 60 12.47 -7.65 -4.91
N ARG A 61 11.54 -7.55 -5.86
CA ARG A 61 11.86 -7.35 -7.27
C ARG A 61 12.75 -6.11 -7.47
N GLY A 62 12.44 -5.01 -6.78
CA GLY A 62 13.26 -3.79 -6.81
C GLY A 62 14.69 -4.03 -6.36
N VAL A 63 14.90 -4.81 -5.29
CA VAL A 63 16.23 -5.22 -4.82
C VAL A 63 16.99 -6.02 -5.88
N GLU A 64 16.33 -7.02 -6.47
CA GLU A 64 16.96 -7.89 -7.49
C GLU A 64 17.35 -7.12 -8.76
N LEU A 65 16.55 -6.13 -9.17
CA LEU A 65 16.88 -5.28 -10.32
C LEU A 65 18.18 -4.48 -10.09
N ILE A 66 18.41 -4.00 -8.89
CA ILE A 66 19.64 -3.27 -8.54
C ILE A 66 20.86 -4.21 -8.51
N ILE A 67 20.71 -5.39 -7.92
CA ILE A 67 21.76 -6.42 -7.89
C ILE A 67 22.13 -6.86 -9.31
N ASN A 68 21.12 -7.10 -10.15
CA ASN A 68 21.34 -7.56 -11.53
C ASN A 68 21.99 -6.50 -12.43
N ARG A 69 21.91 -5.23 -12.06
CA ARG A 69 22.67 -4.14 -12.72
C ARG A 69 24.13 -4.07 -12.28
N GLY A 70 24.54 -4.91 -11.32
CA GLY A 70 25.89 -4.95 -10.80
C GLY A 70 26.15 -4.09 -9.58
N ASP A 71 25.15 -3.35 -9.08
CA ASP A 71 25.29 -2.55 -7.87
C ASP A 71 24.97 -3.37 -6.61
N ILE A 72 25.91 -4.24 -6.26
CA ILE A 72 25.76 -5.19 -5.15
C ILE A 72 25.65 -4.45 -3.80
N ALA A 73 26.44 -3.39 -3.61
CA ALA A 73 26.44 -2.61 -2.37
C ALA A 73 25.08 -1.96 -2.11
N GLN A 74 24.51 -1.31 -3.13
CA GLN A 74 23.17 -0.71 -3.03
C GLN A 74 22.09 -1.77 -2.87
N GLY A 75 22.21 -2.89 -3.57
CA GLY A 75 21.31 -4.02 -3.44
C GLY A 75 21.26 -4.58 -2.03
N LYS A 76 22.40 -4.66 -1.34
CA LYS A 76 22.48 -5.08 0.06
C LYS A 76 21.79 -4.10 1.00
N LEU A 77 22.00 -2.80 0.83
CA LEU A 77 21.33 -1.77 1.63
C LEU A 77 19.80 -1.85 1.46
N LEU A 78 19.34 -2.07 0.24
CA LEU A 78 17.91 -2.22 -0.05
C LEU A 78 17.34 -3.52 0.53
N ALA A 79 18.09 -4.60 0.52
CA ALA A 79 17.67 -5.87 1.14
C ALA A 79 17.54 -5.73 2.66
N ASP A 80 18.47 -5.03 3.32
CA ASP A 80 18.42 -4.74 4.75
C ASP A 80 17.22 -3.85 5.10
N TRP A 81 16.95 -2.83 4.28
CA TRP A 81 15.76 -2.00 4.42
C TRP A 81 14.47 -2.82 4.24
N LEU A 82 14.40 -3.69 3.23
CA LEU A 82 13.24 -4.57 3.02
C LEU A 82 13.00 -5.48 4.24
N TYR A 83 14.06 -5.99 4.84
CA TYR A 83 13.95 -6.78 6.07
C TYR A 83 13.31 -5.96 7.20
N SER A 84 13.68 -4.69 7.34
CA SER A 84 13.06 -3.80 8.34
C SER A 84 11.57 -3.56 8.05
N VAL A 85 11.17 -3.43 6.78
CA VAL A 85 9.76 -3.33 6.39
C VAL A 85 9.00 -4.62 6.77
N GLN A 86 9.55 -5.79 6.48
CA GLN A 86 8.93 -7.07 6.86
C GLN A 86 8.74 -7.18 8.38
N THR A 87 9.70 -6.73 9.16
CA THR A 87 9.63 -6.75 10.63
C THR A 87 8.55 -5.78 11.13
N GLU A 88 8.51 -4.58 10.60
CA GLU A 88 7.55 -3.54 10.99
C GLU A 88 6.10 -3.97 10.71
N TYR A 89 5.86 -4.56 9.54
CA TYR A 89 4.52 -4.96 9.10
C TYR A 89 4.19 -6.44 9.37
N GLN A 90 5.01 -7.17 10.12
CA GLN A 90 4.89 -8.64 10.26
C GLN A 90 3.49 -9.15 10.64
N ASN A 91 2.73 -8.37 11.43
CA ASN A 91 1.36 -8.70 11.83
C ASN A 91 0.29 -8.07 10.93
N ASN A 92 0.68 -7.26 9.96
CA ASN A 92 -0.20 -6.47 9.11
C ASN A 92 0.04 -6.72 7.61
N VAL A 93 0.59 -7.86 7.26
CA VAL A 93 0.69 -8.33 5.87
C VAL A 93 -0.55 -9.13 5.53
N LEU A 94 -1.33 -8.68 4.57
CA LEU A 94 -2.54 -9.35 4.13
C LEU A 94 -2.21 -10.35 3.01
N PRO A 95 -2.63 -11.62 3.17
CA PRO A 95 -2.45 -12.64 2.15
C PRO A 95 -3.41 -12.44 0.98
N ILE A 96 -3.12 -13.09 -0.14
CA ILE A 96 -4.04 -13.22 -1.27
C ILE A 96 -4.68 -14.60 -1.16
N ASP A 97 -5.92 -14.64 -0.71
CA ASP A 97 -6.70 -15.86 -0.63
C ASP A 97 -7.51 -16.13 -1.90
N ALA A 98 -8.30 -17.20 -1.89
CA ALA A 98 -9.10 -17.60 -3.04
C ALA A 98 -10.15 -16.54 -3.42
N GLU A 99 -10.79 -15.91 -2.45
CA GLU A 99 -11.81 -14.88 -2.72
C GLU A 99 -11.22 -13.62 -3.34
N ILE A 100 -10.08 -13.17 -2.84
CA ILE A 100 -9.33 -12.05 -3.43
C ILE A 100 -8.90 -12.39 -4.86
N ALA A 101 -8.38 -13.59 -5.10
CA ALA A 101 -7.96 -14.03 -6.42
C ALA A 101 -9.13 -14.08 -7.41
N LEU A 102 -10.30 -14.55 -6.99
CA LEU A 102 -11.51 -14.58 -7.83
C LEU A 102 -12.01 -13.18 -8.16
N LEU A 103 -12.03 -12.26 -7.20
CA LEU A 103 -12.38 -10.86 -7.43
C LEU A 103 -11.40 -10.18 -8.38
N TRP A 104 -10.11 -10.40 -8.19
CA TRP A 104 -9.07 -9.92 -9.09
C TRP A 104 -9.25 -10.41 -10.53
N GLY A 105 -9.55 -11.71 -10.71
CA GLY A 105 -9.82 -12.28 -12.01
C GLY A 105 -11.05 -11.65 -12.69
N LYS A 106 -12.11 -11.40 -11.92
CA LYS A 106 -13.32 -10.71 -12.40
C LYS A 106 -13.00 -9.27 -12.86
N MET A 107 -12.21 -8.52 -12.10
CA MET A 107 -11.79 -7.16 -12.49
C MET A 107 -11.00 -7.16 -13.79
N ARG A 108 -10.12 -8.15 -13.98
CA ARG A 108 -9.27 -8.26 -15.17
C ARG A 108 -10.03 -8.74 -16.41
N GLY A 109 -11.17 -9.38 -16.24
CA GLY A 109 -12.01 -9.82 -17.37
C GLY A 109 -12.49 -8.67 -18.24
N SER A 110 -12.79 -7.52 -17.65
CA SER A 110 -13.20 -6.31 -18.36
C SER A 110 -12.04 -5.38 -18.73
N ASN A 111 -10.94 -5.42 -17.98
CA ASN A 111 -9.76 -4.59 -18.19
C ASN A 111 -8.50 -5.33 -17.71
N PRO A 112 -7.68 -5.90 -18.63
CA PRO A 112 -6.52 -6.71 -18.24
C PRO A 112 -5.31 -5.92 -17.80
N GLN A 113 -5.30 -4.59 -17.95
CA GLN A 113 -4.18 -3.73 -17.58
C GLN A 113 -4.05 -3.57 -16.07
N ASN A 114 -2.88 -3.12 -15.61
CA ASN A 114 -2.59 -2.83 -14.21
C ASN A 114 -2.92 -4.01 -13.27
N SER A 115 -2.41 -5.20 -13.62
CA SER A 115 -2.78 -6.44 -12.95
C SER A 115 -2.41 -6.46 -11.46
N ILE A 116 -1.27 -5.89 -11.08
CA ILE A 116 -0.83 -5.80 -9.68
C ILE A 116 -1.69 -4.80 -8.90
N ASP A 117 -1.98 -3.63 -9.49
CA ASP A 117 -2.83 -2.63 -8.85
C ASP A 117 -4.25 -3.16 -8.61
N LYS A 118 -4.78 -3.93 -9.56
CA LYS A 118 -6.07 -4.61 -9.38
C LYS A 118 -6.04 -5.67 -8.27
N LEU A 119 -4.91 -6.33 -8.06
CA LEU A 119 -4.74 -7.28 -6.97
C LEU A 119 -4.75 -6.57 -5.61
N ILE A 120 -4.10 -5.42 -5.52
CA ILE A 120 -4.15 -4.54 -4.34
C ILE A 120 -5.57 -4.01 -4.14
N ALA A 121 -6.23 -3.56 -5.20
CA ALA A 121 -7.63 -3.09 -5.14
C ALA A 121 -8.59 -4.20 -4.65
N ALA A 122 -8.46 -5.41 -5.16
CA ALA A 122 -9.27 -6.56 -4.73
C ALA A 122 -9.07 -6.86 -3.24
N THR A 123 -7.83 -6.81 -2.77
CA THR A 123 -7.51 -6.97 -1.34
C THR A 123 -8.18 -5.88 -0.49
N ALA A 124 -8.06 -4.63 -0.92
CA ALA A 124 -8.66 -3.50 -0.20
C ALA A 124 -10.19 -3.57 -0.16
N LEU A 125 -10.83 -3.98 -1.24
CA LEU A 125 -12.29 -4.15 -1.28
C LEU A 125 -12.76 -5.25 -0.33
N MET A 126 -12.06 -6.37 -0.26
CA MET A 126 -12.42 -7.49 0.62
C MET A 126 -12.30 -7.15 2.10
N PHE A 127 -11.33 -6.32 2.47
CA PHE A 127 -11.09 -5.89 3.85
C PHE A 127 -11.64 -4.50 4.18
N GLU A 128 -12.36 -3.86 3.25
CA GLU A 128 -12.91 -2.50 3.40
C GLU A 128 -11.83 -1.46 3.77
N LEU A 129 -10.67 -1.52 3.10
CA LEU A 129 -9.55 -0.62 3.29
C LEU A 129 -9.54 0.51 2.25
N THR A 130 -8.96 1.65 2.63
CA THR A 130 -8.59 2.70 1.69
C THR A 130 -7.17 2.45 1.18
N VAL A 131 -6.97 2.42 -0.14
CA VAL A 131 -5.64 2.30 -0.74
C VAL A 131 -4.93 3.63 -0.71
N VAL A 132 -3.73 3.65 -0.14
CA VAL A 132 -2.85 4.81 -0.12
C VAL A 132 -1.83 4.65 -1.24
N THR A 133 -1.95 5.48 -2.28
CA THR A 133 -1.15 5.35 -3.49
C THR A 133 -0.92 6.70 -4.15
N ARG A 134 0.21 6.82 -4.86
CA ARG A 134 0.46 7.94 -5.78
C ARG A 134 -0.29 7.77 -7.11
N ASN A 135 -0.51 6.52 -7.53
CA ASN A 135 -0.99 6.16 -8.87
C ASN A 135 -2.53 6.06 -8.91
N ILE A 136 -3.23 7.13 -8.58
CA ILE A 136 -4.70 7.16 -8.53
C ILE A 136 -5.35 6.64 -9.82
N LYS A 137 -4.79 6.98 -10.98
CA LYS A 137 -5.33 6.58 -12.29
C LYS A 137 -5.36 5.07 -12.49
N ASP A 138 -4.37 4.35 -11.94
CA ASP A 138 -4.26 2.90 -12.12
C ASP A 138 -5.31 2.12 -11.32
N PHE A 139 -5.97 2.79 -10.38
CA PHE A 139 -7.07 2.26 -9.56
C PHE A 139 -8.45 2.76 -10.00
N GLU A 140 -8.54 3.57 -11.03
CA GLU A 140 -9.83 4.03 -11.56
C GLU A 140 -10.67 2.82 -12.00
N ASN A 141 -11.99 2.93 -11.78
CA ASN A 141 -12.98 1.89 -12.10
C ASN A 141 -12.87 0.59 -11.27
N THR A 142 -12.05 0.55 -10.24
CA THR A 142 -11.99 -0.60 -9.31
C THR A 142 -13.03 -0.52 -8.19
N GLY A 143 -13.57 0.67 -7.91
CA GLY A 143 -14.53 0.90 -6.82
C GLY A 143 -13.90 1.06 -5.44
N VAL A 144 -12.58 0.99 -5.33
CA VAL A 144 -11.86 1.14 -4.06
C VAL A 144 -11.73 2.61 -3.66
N ASN A 145 -11.76 2.90 -2.36
CA ASN A 145 -11.43 4.22 -1.83
C ASN A 145 -9.92 4.47 -1.94
N LEU A 146 -9.54 5.66 -2.36
CA LEU A 146 -8.16 6.04 -2.64
C LEU A 146 -7.76 7.27 -1.84
N LEU A 147 -6.50 7.31 -1.43
CA LEU A 147 -5.84 8.46 -0.82
C LEU A 147 -4.45 8.63 -1.44
N ASN A 148 -4.16 9.80 -2.01
CA ASN A 148 -2.82 10.18 -2.42
C ASN A 148 -2.23 11.14 -1.37
N PRO A 149 -1.24 10.72 -0.57
CA PRO A 149 -0.66 11.55 0.47
C PRO A 149 0.41 12.51 -0.03
N PHE A 150 0.87 12.35 -1.28
CA PHE A 150 1.91 13.22 -1.83
C PHE A 150 1.50 14.68 -1.80
N SER A 151 2.44 15.55 -1.42
CA SER A 151 2.24 16.98 -1.47
C SER A 151 2.04 17.43 -2.92
N ILE A 152 1.10 18.39 -3.12
CA ILE A 152 0.92 19.02 -4.43
C ILE A 152 2.15 19.88 -4.69
N ALA A 153 2.85 19.65 -5.82
CA ALA A 153 3.91 20.55 -6.25
C ALA A 153 3.30 21.97 -6.37
N ARG A 154 3.84 22.91 -5.60
CA ARG A 154 3.52 24.32 -5.82
C ARG A 154 4.17 24.72 -7.12
N GLU A 155 3.34 25.03 -8.14
CA GLU A 155 3.80 25.69 -9.37
C GLU A 155 4.40 27.05 -9.04
#